data_fc7d06c5a46a28cdd86e4f841ba11e93
#
_entry.id   fc7d06c5a46a28cdd86e4f841ba11e93
#
_cell.length_a   1.000
_cell.length_b   1.000
_cell.length_c   1.000
_cell.angle_alpha   90.00
_cell.angle_beta   90.00
_cell.angle_gamma   90.00
#
_symmetry.space_group_name_H-M   'P 1'
#
loop_
_entity.id
_entity.type
_entity.pdbx_description
1 polymer ?
#
loop_
_entity_poly.entity_id
_entity_poly.type
_entity_poly.pdbx_seq_one_letter_code
_entity_poly.pdbx_strand_id
1 'polypeptide(L)'
;MSELIIVGSIGLDDVKTPFGEKKAVLGGSAIYASFAASFFTNPGIVSIAGKDFPEEHKKLLSGRNIDIDGIEFKGKTFRWEGKYEYDMNEAKTLKTELNSLMEFSANLPEHYKDDKFLFLGNIDPILQLKVIEQATNPKFIAMDTMNFWISSQKEKLIEVIKKVDLLLINDGEARQLFNTVNLLKAAKEALKLGPKYVIIKKGEHGALLFTDNTHFNAPGYPLEVLKDPTGCGDSFAGGMMGYLAKTNNLSESNIRKAIIY
;
A
#
# COMPACT_ATOMS: atom_id res chain seq x y z
N MET A 1 17.00 -12.89 -5.64
CA MET A 1 15.64 -13.25 -5.21
C MET A 1 15.13 -12.10 -4.36
N SER A 2 13.90 -11.65 -4.61
CA SER A 2 13.26 -10.65 -3.76
C SER A 2 13.00 -11.25 -2.38
N GLU A 3 12.97 -10.44 -1.35
CA GLU A 3 12.50 -10.87 -0.02
C GLU A 3 11.16 -10.24 0.34
N LEU A 4 10.67 -9.33 -0.50
CA LEU A 4 9.42 -8.60 -0.34
C LEU A 4 8.65 -8.57 -1.65
N ILE A 5 7.44 -9.11 -1.65
CA ILE A 5 6.49 -8.98 -2.75
C ILE A 5 5.47 -7.91 -2.42
N ILE A 6 5.24 -7.03 -3.38
CA ILE A 6 4.29 -5.95 -3.32
C ILE A 6 3.22 -6.16 -4.38
N VAL A 7 1.99 -6.36 -3.93
CA VAL A 7 0.82 -6.55 -4.79
C VAL A 7 -0.03 -5.29 -4.74
N GLY A 8 -0.33 -4.71 -5.89
CA GLY A 8 -1.08 -3.46 -5.93
C GLY A 8 -1.38 -2.98 -7.34
N SER A 9 -1.93 -1.79 -7.47
CA SER A 9 -2.22 -1.17 -8.76
C SER A 9 -0.97 -0.54 -9.38
N ILE A 10 -0.96 -0.51 -10.72
CA ILE A 10 -0.08 0.34 -11.53
C ILE A 10 -0.98 1.23 -12.37
N GLY A 11 -0.73 2.53 -12.37
CA GLY A 11 -1.55 3.50 -13.07
C GLY A 11 -0.75 4.65 -13.69
N LEU A 12 -1.46 5.42 -14.48
CA LEU A 12 -1.03 6.73 -14.96
C LEU A 12 -2.02 7.76 -14.40
N ASP A 13 -1.55 8.56 -13.46
CA ASP A 13 -2.37 9.46 -12.68
C ASP A 13 -2.33 10.89 -13.24
N ASP A 14 -3.50 11.53 -13.32
CA ASP A 14 -3.65 12.95 -13.57
C ASP A 14 -3.94 13.63 -12.20
N VAL A 15 -2.99 14.41 -11.70
CA VAL A 15 -3.08 14.99 -10.36
C VAL A 15 -3.14 16.51 -10.46
N LYS A 16 -4.14 17.09 -9.79
CA LYS A 16 -4.30 18.53 -9.65
C LYS A 16 -4.23 18.94 -8.17
N THR A 17 -3.37 19.90 -7.89
CA THR A 17 -3.20 20.48 -6.54
C THR A 17 -3.32 22.01 -6.62
N PRO A 18 -3.42 22.73 -5.50
CA PRO A 18 -3.34 24.19 -5.51
C PRO A 18 -2.04 24.76 -6.10
N PHE A 19 -1.01 23.91 -6.23
CA PHE A 19 0.33 24.30 -6.71
C PHE A 19 0.58 23.93 -8.19
N GLY A 20 -0.35 23.28 -8.85
CA GLY A 20 -0.24 22.92 -10.26
C GLY A 20 -0.93 21.63 -10.64
N GLU A 21 -0.73 21.22 -11.88
CA GLU A 21 -1.31 20.01 -12.47
C GLU A 21 -0.22 19.20 -13.17
N LYS A 22 -0.29 17.90 -13.05
CA LYS A 22 0.54 16.93 -13.79
C LYS A 22 -0.35 15.85 -14.38
N LYS A 23 -0.02 15.41 -15.60
CA LYS A 23 -0.78 14.38 -16.33
C LYS A 23 0.07 13.18 -16.63
N ALA A 24 -0.58 12.01 -16.64
CA ALA A 24 0.02 10.73 -16.95
C ALA A 24 1.30 10.42 -16.11
N VAL A 25 1.27 10.82 -14.85
CA VAL A 25 2.36 10.54 -13.92
C VAL A 25 2.32 9.06 -13.55
N LEU A 26 3.49 8.43 -13.49
CA LEU A 26 3.60 7.06 -12.99
C LEU A 26 3.06 6.98 -11.56
N GLY A 27 2.05 6.17 -11.34
CA GLY A 27 1.32 6.05 -10.08
C GLY A 27 0.82 4.64 -9.81
N GLY A 28 0.01 4.53 -8.77
CA GLY A 28 -0.54 3.29 -8.27
C GLY A 28 0.19 2.76 -7.03
N SER A 29 -0.54 2.03 -6.18
CA SER A 29 -0.06 1.58 -4.86
C SER A 29 1.20 0.71 -4.95
N ALA A 30 1.28 -0.19 -5.95
CA ALA A 30 2.48 -1.01 -6.13
C ALA A 30 3.71 -0.19 -6.51
N ILE A 31 3.54 0.88 -7.29
CA ILE A 31 4.64 1.74 -7.72
C ILE A 31 5.21 2.51 -6.53
N TYR A 32 4.38 3.28 -5.83
CA TYR A 32 4.85 4.08 -4.70
C TYR A 32 5.48 3.23 -3.60
N ALA A 33 4.86 2.09 -3.28
CA ALA A 33 5.39 1.18 -2.27
C ALA A 33 6.73 0.56 -2.71
N SER A 34 6.85 0.10 -3.96
CA SER A 34 8.09 -0.53 -4.44
C SER A 34 9.25 0.47 -4.56
N PHE A 35 8.98 1.71 -4.97
CA PHE A 35 10.00 2.76 -4.96
C PHE A 35 10.54 3.02 -3.55
N ALA A 36 9.66 3.17 -2.56
CA ALA A 36 10.08 3.36 -1.18
C ALA A 36 10.84 2.13 -0.63
N ALA A 37 10.35 0.91 -0.90
CA ALA A 37 10.99 -0.32 -0.49
C ALA A 37 12.39 -0.50 -1.12
N SER A 38 12.60 0.00 -2.35
CA SER A 38 13.86 -0.14 -3.09
C SER A 38 15.07 0.54 -2.43
N PHE A 39 14.85 1.43 -1.45
CA PHE A 39 15.93 1.97 -0.62
C PHE A 39 16.50 0.96 0.38
N PHE A 40 15.79 -0.14 0.62
CA PHE A 40 16.15 -1.12 1.64
C PHE A 40 16.40 -2.52 1.08
N THR A 41 15.62 -2.94 0.08
CA THR A 41 15.65 -4.29 -0.49
C THR A 41 15.34 -4.24 -1.99
N ASN A 42 15.37 -5.38 -2.67
CA ASN A 42 14.94 -5.52 -4.06
C ASN A 42 13.51 -6.09 -4.07
N PRO A 43 12.46 -5.25 -4.09
CA PRO A 43 11.10 -5.76 -4.06
C PRO A 43 10.68 -6.30 -5.42
N GLY A 44 9.79 -7.33 -5.43
CA GLY A 44 9.07 -7.78 -6.60
C GLY A 44 7.67 -7.17 -6.64
N ILE A 45 7.20 -6.81 -7.84
CA ILE A 45 5.84 -6.30 -8.06
C ILE A 45 4.97 -7.39 -8.67
N VAL A 46 3.76 -7.55 -8.13
CA VAL A 46 2.68 -8.31 -8.78
C VAL A 46 1.54 -7.36 -9.09
N SER A 47 1.30 -7.15 -10.37
CA SER A 47 0.32 -6.17 -10.85
C SER A 47 -0.06 -6.44 -12.31
N ILE A 48 -0.89 -5.55 -12.86
CA ILE A 48 -1.19 -5.48 -14.30
C ILE A 48 -1.07 -4.04 -14.78
N ALA A 49 -0.50 -3.87 -15.97
CA ALA A 49 -0.46 -2.61 -16.70
C ALA A 49 -0.94 -2.80 -18.14
N GLY A 50 -1.19 -1.75 -18.85
CA GLY A 50 -1.55 -1.81 -20.27
C GLY A 50 -0.34 -2.03 -21.19
N LYS A 51 -0.59 -2.38 -22.43
CA LYS A 51 0.43 -2.39 -23.49
C LYS A 51 0.95 -0.98 -23.81
N ASP A 52 0.19 0.03 -23.42
CA ASP A 52 0.53 1.45 -23.51
C ASP A 52 1.41 1.95 -22.35
N PHE A 53 1.80 1.07 -21.43
CA PHE A 53 2.68 1.44 -20.32
C PHE A 53 4.05 1.84 -20.86
N PRO A 54 4.53 3.08 -20.58
CA PRO A 54 5.73 3.61 -21.17
C PRO A 54 6.99 2.78 -20.86
N GLU A 55 7.81 2.53 -21.86
CA GLU A 55 9.06 1.77 -21.71
C GLU A 55 10.06 2.46 -20.77
N GLU A 56 10.03 3.78 -20.71
CA GLU A 56 10.81 4.58 -19.77
C GLU A 56 10.48 4.27 -18.31
N HIS A 57 9.21 3.97 -18.01
CA HIS A 57 8.79 3.56 -16.66
C HIS A 57 9.29 2.17 -16.30
N LYS A 58 9.31 1.22 -17.24
CA LYS A 58 9.91 -0.09 -17.01
C LYS A 58 11.40 0.03 -16.71
N LYS A 59 12.11 0.84 -17.48
CA LYS A 59 13.55 1.12 -17.26
C LYS A 59 13.79 1.79 -15.92
N LEU A 60 12.89 2.69 -15.50
CA LEU A 60 12.98 3.37 -14.21
C LEU A 60 12.84 2.37 -13.05
N LEU A 61 11.90 1.44 -13.14
CA LEU A 61 11.70 0.39 -12.13
C LEU A 61 12.92 -0.55 -12.06
N SER A 62 13.33 -1.09 -13.20
CA SER A 62 14.49 -1.99 -13.27
C SER A 62 15.79 -1.31 -12.83
N GLY A 63 15.97 -0.02 -13.14
CA GLY A 63 17.12 0.78 -12.70
C GLY A 63 17.19 1.00 -11.18
N ARG A 64 16.10 0.70 -10.46
CA ARG A 64 16.02 0.68 -9.01
C ARG A 64 16.08 -0.71 -8.39
N ASN A 65 16.45 -1.73 -9.17
CA ASN A 65 16.44 -3.15 -8.77
C ASN A 65 15.04 -3.62 -8.29
N ILE A 66 13.97 -3.04 -8.83
CA ILE A 66 12.61 -3.50 -8.63
C ILE A 66 12.35 -4.59 -9.66
N ASP A 67 12.03 -5.79 -9.20
CA ASP A 67 11.69 -6.92 -10.05
C ASP A 67 10.27 -6.74 -10.59
N ILE A 68 10.13 -6.79 -11.92
CA ILE A 68 8.88 -6.57 -12.63
C ILE A 68 8.32 -7.83 -13.30
N ASP A 69 8.90 -9.00 -13.03
CA ASP A 69 8.49 -10.27 -13.64
C ASP A 69 7.04 -10.66 -13.30
N GLY A 70 6.51 -10.14 -12.19
CA GLY A 70 5.10 -10.33 -11.81
C GLY A 70 4.13 -9.30 -12.42
N ILE A 71 4.57 -8.44 -13.35
CA ILE A 71 3.69 -7.48 -14.01
C ILE A 71 3.15 -8.06 -15.33
N GLU A 72 1.84 -8.24 -15.40
CA GLU A 72 1.16 -8.57 -16.66
C GLU A 72 0.98 -7.31 -17.51
N PHE A 73 1.22 -7.41 -18.84
CA PHE A 73 1.01 -6.29 -19.76
C PHE A 73 -0.12 -6.60 -20.74
N LYS A 74 -1.34 -6.09 -20.44
CA LYS A 74 -2.55 -6.37 -21.22
C LYS A 74 -3.51 -5.18 -21.27
N GLY A 75 -4.19 -4.96 -22.38
CA GLY A 75 -5.17 -3.87 -22.53
C GLY A 75 -4.54 -2.48 -22.45
N LYS A 76 -5.21 -1.55 -21.79
CA LYS A 76 -4.76 -0.18 -21.48
C LYS A 76 -4.43 -0.05 -20.01
N THR A 77 -3.46 0.78 -19.66
CA THR A 77 -3.09 1.06 -18.28
C THR A 77 -4.22 1.74 -17.52
N PHE A 78 -4.43 1.36 -16.25
CA PHE A 78 -5.32 2.03 -15.33
C PHE A 78 -5.02 3.53 -15.25
N ARG A 79 -6.07 4.35 -15.18
CA ARG A 79 -5.95 5.80 -15.04
C ARG A 79 -6.81 6.30 -13.91
N TRP A 80 -6.23 7.20 -13.13
CA TRP A 80 -6.93 7.92 -12.09
C TRP A 80 -6.71 9.42 -12.25
N GLU A 81 -7.78 10.20 -12.08
CA GLU A 81 -7.73 11.65 -12.04
C GLU A 81 -8.23 12.13 -10.69
N GLY A 82 -7.40 12.87 -9.98
CA GLY A 82 -7.70 13.37 -8.66
C GLY A 82 -7.32 14.81 -8.45
N LYS A 83 -8.04 15.45 -7.52
CA LYS A 83 -7.80 16.82 -7.10
C LYS A 83 -7.63 16.90 -5.59
N TYR A 84 -6.61 17.63 -5.16
CA TYR A 84 -6.39 18.02 -3.78
C TYR A 84 -6.80 19.48 -3.56
N GLU A 85 -7.40 19.77 -2.41
CA GLU A 85 -7.66 21.12 -1.92
C GLU A 85 -6.50 21.57 -1.01
N TYR A 86 -6.62 22.74 -0.38
CA TYR A 86 -5.52 23.31 0.41
C TYR A 86 -5.10 22.51 1.65
N ASP A 87 -5.98 21.66 2.19
CA ASP A 87 -5.62 20.78 3.31
C ASP A 87 -4.71 19.61 2.90
N MET A 88 -4.65 19.28 1.59
CA MET A 88 -3.78 18.27 0.99
C MET A 88 -3.88 16.86 1.59
N ASN A 89 -4.83 16.61 2.49
CA ASN A 89 -4.94 15.32 3.20
C ASN A 89 -5.85 14.33 2.46
N GLU A 90 -6.84 14.83 1.73
CA GLU A 90 -7.83 13.99 1.07
C GLU A 90 -7.96 14.33 -0.42
N ALA A 91 -7.80 13.32 -1.26
CA ALA A 91 -8.00 13.45 -2.69
C ALA A 91 -9.48 13.33 -3.05
N LYS A 92 -10.00 14.27 -3.85
CA LYS A 92 -11.29 14.12 -4.53
C LYS A 92 -11.07 13.43 -5.87
N THR A 93 -11.54 12.20 -6.01
CA THR A 93 -11.53 11.49 -7.28
C THR A 93 -12.46 12.17 -8.28
N LEU A 94 -11.93 12.59 -9.41
CA LEU A 94 -12.68 13.18 -10.52
C LEU A 94 -13.05 12.14 -11.57
N LYS A 95 -12.12 11.22 -11.89
CA LYS A 95 -12.33 10.17 -12.88
C LYS A 95 -11.51 8.93 -12.53
N THR A 96 -12.05 7.76 -12.86
CA THR A 96 -11.36 6.47 -12.75
C THR A 96 -11.65 5.66 -14.02
N GLU A 97 -10.58 5.22 -14.71
CA GLU A 97 -10.66 4.28 -15.82
C GLU A 97 -9.92 3.00 -15.41
N LEU A 98 -10.67 1.98 -15.01
CA LEU A 98 -10.10 0.73 -14.49
C LEU A 98 -9.26 -0.02 -15.52
N ASN A 99 -9.69 -0.01 -16.80
CA ASN A 99 -8.93 -0.59 -17.92
C ASN A 99 -8.39 -2.00 -17.60
N SER A 100 -7.08 -2.22 -17.73
CA SER A 100 -6.43 -3.51 -17.44
C SER A 100 -6.64 -3.99 -16.01
N LEU A 101 -6.84 -3.10 -15.06
CA LEU A 101 -7.04 -3.49 -13.66
C LEU A 101 -8.29 -4.37 -13.46
N MET A 102 -9.30 -4.27 -14.33
CA MET A 102 -10.47 -5.17 -14.31
C MET A 102 -10.12 -6.62 -14.69
N GLU A 103 -9.02 -6.83 -15.39
CA GLU A 103 -8.55 -8.15 -15.82
C GLU A 103 -7.44 -8.70 -14.92
N PHE A 104 -7.09 -7.96 -13.86
CA PHE A 104 -6.03 -8.36 -12.95
C PHE A 104 -6.44 -9.62 -12.17
N SER A 105 -5.64 -10.65 -12.30
CA SER A 105 -5.90 -11.94 -11.66
C SER A 105 -5.05 -12.22 -10.43
N ALA A 106 -4.10 -11.34 -10.12
CA ALA A 106 -3.21 -11.43 -8.96
C ALA A 106 -2.53 -12.81 -8.80
N ASN A 107 -2.00 -13.34 -9.90
CA ASN A 107 -1.25 -14.58 -9.87
C ASN A 107 0.20 -14.31 -9.45
N LEU A 108 0.68 -15.03 -8.44
CA LEU A 108 2.09 -14.99 -8.04
C LEU A 108 2.94 -15.82 -9.01
N PRO A 109 4.01 -15.27 -9.61
CA PRO A 109 5.05 -16.07 -10.23
C PRO A 109 5.58 -17.13 -9.25
N GLU A 110 6.00 -18.28 -9.76
CA GLU A 110 6.42 -19.40 -8.90
C GLU A 110 7.53 -19.01 -7.93
N HIS A 111 8.51 -18.23 -8.41
CA HIS A 111 9.66 -17.80 -7.62
C HIS A 111 9.33 -16.70 -6.57
N TYR A 112 8.08 -16.15 -6.58
CA TYR A 112 7.61 -15.21 -5.55
C TYR A 112 6.82 -15.89 -4.43
N LYS A 113 6.39 -17.14 -4.62
CA LYS A 113 5.53 -17.82 -3.65
C LYS A 113 6.20 -18.09 -2.31
N ASP A 114 7.53 -18.26 -2.32
CA ASP A 114 8.34 -18.53 -1.13
C ASP A 114 8.95 -17.29 -0.50
N ASP A 115 8.58 -16.08 -0.97
CA ASP A 115 9.08 -14.85 -0.42
C ASP A 115 8.57 -14.59 1.01
N LYS A 116 9.46 -14.06 1.86
CA LYS A 116 9.22 -13.98 3.30
C LYS A 116 8.24 -12.88 3.71
N PHE A 117 8.22 -11.79 2.94
CA PHE A 117 7.43 -10.60 3.25
C PHE A 117 6.45 -10.31 2.12
N LEU A 118 5.19 -10.06 2.49
CA LEU A 118 4.13 -9.77 1.54
C LEU A 118 3.44 -8.46 1.94
N PHE A 119 3.37 -7.52 1.01
CA PHE A 119 2.57 -6.32 1.15
C PHE A 119 1.42 -6.33 0.14
N LEU A 120 0.20 -6.34 0.66
CA LEU A 120 -1.05 -6.26 -0.08
C LEU A 120 -1.49 -4.79 -0.11
N GLY A 121 -1.08 -4.07 -1.15
CA GLY A 121 -1.49 -2.70 -1.38
C GLY A 121 -2.98 -2.58 -1.71
N ASN A 122 -3.40 -1.36 -1.95
CA ASN A 122 -4.80 -1.05 -2.22
C ASN A 122 -5.28 -1.65 -3.55
N ILE A 123 -5.92 -2.82 -3.48
CA ILE A 123 -6.63 -3.54 -4.56
C ILE A 123 -7.88 -4.22 -4.00
N ASP A 124 -8.67 -4.85 -4.89
CA ASP A 124 -9.85 -5.62 -4.50
C ASP A 124 -9.51 -6.66 -3.41
N PRO A 125 -10.22 -6.68 -2.27
CA PRO A 125 -10.01 -7.66 -1.19
C PRO A 125 -10.08 -9.12 -1.64
N ILE A 126 -10.85 -9.45 -2.67
CA ILE A 126 -10.89 -10.80 -3.24
C ILE A 126 -9.54 -11.17 -3.85
N LEU A 127 -8.88 -10.22 -4.53
CA LEU A 127 -7.54 -10.43 -5.08
C LEU A 127 -6.48 -10.53 -3.98
N GLN A 128 -6.61 -9.72 -2.91
CA GLN A 128 -5.73 -9.84 -1.74
C GLN A 128 -5.83 -11.24 -1.10
N LEU A 129 -7.05 -11.78 -0.92
CA LEU A 129 -7.25 -13.15 -0.41
C LEU A 129 -6.60 -14.19 -1.33
N LYS A 130 -6.80 -14.07 -2.64
CA LYS A 130 -6.22 -14.97 -3.63
C LYS A 130 -4.68 -14.97 -3.58
N VAL A 131 -4.05 -13.84 -3.33
CA VAL A 131 -2.59 -13.75 -3.18
C VAL A 131 -2.14 -14.47 -1.90
N ILE A 132 -2.82 -14.26 -0.78
CA ILE A 132 -2.51 -14.96 0.49
C ILE A 132 -2.57 -16.48 0.31
N GLU A 133 -3.55 -16.97 -0.43
CA GLU A 133 -3.72 -18.41 -0.67
C GLU A 133 -2.60 -19.03 -1.54
N GLN A 134 -1.93 -18.23 -2.36
CA GLN A 134 -0.82 -18.66 -3.21
C GLN A 134 0.54 -18.61 -2.51
N ALA A 135 0.68 -17.77 -1.48
CA ALA A 135 1.94 -17.59 -0.78
C ALA A 135 2.26 -18.79 0.13
N THR A 136 3.51 -19.26 0.08
CA THR A 136 3.97 -20.41 0.86
C THR A 136 4.64 -19.95 2.15
N ASN A 137 3.90 -19.97 3.26
CA ASN A 137 4.40 -19.65 4.61
C ASN A 137 5.13 -18.28 4.71
N PRO A 138 4.50 -17.18 4.28
CA PRO A 138 5.10 -15.86 4.43
C PRO A 138 5.38 -15.57 5.92
N LYS A 139 6.52 -14.98 6.21
CA LYS A 139 6.94 -14.63 7.57
C LYS A 139 6.13 -13.48 8.14
N PHE A 140 5.70 -12.56 7.27
CA PHE A 140 4.95 -11.37 7.65
C PHE A 140 4.11 -10.85 6.47
N ILE A 141 2.83 -10.66 6.73
CA ILE A 141 1.89 -10.11 5.77
C ILE A 141 1.38 -8.77 6.29
N ALA A 142 1.54 -7.73 5.50
CA ALA A 142 0.91 -6.43 5.74
C ALA A 142 -0.11 -6.11 4.65
N MET A 143 -1.15 -5.37 5.01
CA MET A 143 -2.13 -4.89 4.04
C MET A 143 -2.44 -3.41 4.23
N ASP A 144 -2.82 -2.76 3.14
CA ASP A 144 -3.48 -1.47 3.10
C ASP A 144 -4.86 -1.59 2.43
N THR A 145 -5.70 -0.59 2.56
CA THR A 145 -7.04 -0.55 1.99
C THR A 145 -7.43 0.89 1.63
N MET A 146 -8.67 1.10 1.21
CA MET A 146 -9.26 2.43 1.02
C MET A 146 -10.76 2.43 1.34
N ASN A 147 -11.31 3.63 1.48
CA ASN A 147 -12.72 3.88 1.78
C ASN A 147 -13.70 3.19 0.80
N PHE A 148 -13.33 3.05 -0.48
CA PHE A 148 -14.14 2.35 -1.48
C PHE A 148 -14.39 0.89 -1.09
N TRP A 149 -13.35 0.16 -0.69
CA TRP A 149 -13.48 -1.25 -0.29
C TRP A 149 -14.21 -1.41 1.05
N ILE A 150 -14.00 -0.46 1.98
CA ILE A 150 -14.73 -0.40 3.25
C ILE A 150 -16.24 -0.26 3.00
N SER A 151 -16.64 0.50 1.97
CA SER A 151 -18.05 0.72 1.63
C SER A 151 -18.65 -0.40 0.80
N SER A 152 -17.89 -0.94 -0.17
CA SER A 152 -18.41 -1.85 -1.21
C SER A 152 -18.19 -3.32 -0.93
N GLN A 153 -17.13 -3.69 -0.19
CA GLN A 153 -16.72 -5.08 0.04
C GLN A 153 -16.27 -5.34 1.50
N LYS A 154 -16.93 -4.72 2.46
CA LYS A 154 -16.54 -4.77 3.88
C LYS A 154 -16.34 -6.19 4.41
N GLU A 155 -17.20 -7.13 4.05
CA GLU A 155 -17.12 -8.53 4.51
C GLU A 155 -15.82 -9.18 4.03
N LYS A 156 -15.49 -9.03 2.74
CA LYS A 156 -14.26 -9.57 2.16
C LYS A 156 -13.01 -8.88 2.73
N LEU A 157 -13.07 -7.58 2.95
CA LEU A 157 -12.01 -6.84 3.61
C LEU A 157 -11.74 -7.38 5.02
N ILE A 158 -12.78 -7.67 5.80
CA ILE A 158 -12.64 -8.29 7.14
C ILE A 158 -12.00 -9.69 7.04
N GLU A 159 -12.32 -10.47 6.01
CA GLU A 159 -11.67 -11.78 5.78
C GLU A 159 -10.16 -11.62 5.54
N VAL A 160 -9.72 -10.59 4.77
CA VAL A 160 -8.30 -10.29 4.57
C VAL A 160 -7.65 -9.87 5.89
N ILE A 161 -8.28 -8.94 6.62
CA ILE A 161 -7.75 -8.43 7.91
C ILE A 161 -7.45 -9.58 8.87
N LYS A 162 -8.30 -10.61 8.92
CA LYS A 162 -8.09 -11.79 9.78
C LYS A 162 -6.87 -12.63 9.42
N LYS A 163 -6.31 -12.45 8.24
CA LYS A 163 -5.21 -13.29 7.70
C LYS A 163 -3.85 -12.57 7.67
N VAL A 164 -3.79 -11.31 8.05
CA VAL A 164 -2.57 -10.50 8.00
C VAL A 164 -1.98 -10.24 9.39
N ASP A 165 -0.69 -9.97 9.45
CA ASP A 165 0.00 -9.61 10.70
C ASP A 165 -0.11 -8.11 11.00
N LEU A 166 -0.21 -7.28 9.95
CA LEU A 166 -0.27 -5.82 10.05
C LEU A 166 -1.38 -5.25 9.18
N LEU A 167 -2.25 -4.47 9.79
CA LEU A 167 -3.19 -3.59 9.09
C LEU A 167 -2.64 -2.16 9.07
N LEU A 168 -2.45 -1.61 7.87
CA LEU A 168 -2.23 -0.18 7.65
C LEU A 168 -3.54 0.45 7.20
N ILE A 169 -3.92 1.57 7.80
CA ILE A 169 -5.18 2.26 7.50
C ILE A 169 -5.03 3.74 7.85
N ASN A 170 -5.68 4.64 7.14
CA ASN A 170 -5.70 6.03 7.57
C ASN A 170 -6.76 6.28 8.65
N ASP A 171 -6.74 7.42 9.27
CA ASP A 171 -7.63 7.75 10.38
C ASP A 171 -9.11 7.88 9.96
N GLY A 172 -9.38 8.37 8.75
CA GLY A 172 -10.72 8.41 8.17
C GLY A 172 -11.29 7.01 7.90
N GLU A 173 -10.48 6.16 7.27
CA GLU A 173 -10.80 4.75 7.01
C GLU A 173 -11.01 3.96 8.30
N ALA A 174 -10.17 4.19 9.33
CA ALA A 174 -10.32 3.55 10.63
C ALA A 174 -11.65 3.90 11.29
N ARG A 175 -12.03 5.18 11.26
CA ARG A 175 -13.34 5.64 11.77
C ARG A 175 -14.50 5.00 10.99
N GLN A 176 -14.39 4.96 9.68
CA GLN A 176 -15.43 4.40 8.80
C GLN A 176 -15.61 2.89 9.02
N LEU A 177 -14.50 2.14 8.99
CA LEU A 177 -14.53 0.67 9.09
C LEU A 177 -15.13 0.20 10.41
N PHE A 178 -14.74 0.85 11.52
CA PHE A 178 -15.14 0.47 12.87
C PHE A 178 -16.27 1.32 13.47
N ASN A 179 -16.86 2.22 12.66
CA ASN A 179 -17.96 3.09 13.04
C ASN A 179 -17.72 3.80 14.39
N THR A 180 -16.59 4.45 14.54
CA THR A 180 -16.20 5.16 15.76
C THR A 180 -15.31 6.36 15.46
N VAL A 181 -15.50 7.46 16.18
CA VAL A 181 -14.60 8.64 16.08
C VAL A 181 -13.29 8.46 16.84
N ASN A 182 -13.21 7.46 17.72
CA ASN A 182 -12.07 7.25 18.61
C ASN A 182 -11.09 6.24 18.00
N LEU A 183 -9.90 6.70 17.63
CA LEU A 183 -8.88 5.87 16.97
C LEU A 183 -8.37 4.73 17.84
N LEU A 184 -8.29 4.90 19.18
CA LEU A 184 -7.92 3.83 20.08
C LEU A 184 -8.98 2.71 20.09
N LYS A 185 -10.28 3.07 20.06
CA LYS A 185 -11.34 2.07 19.93
C LYS A 185 -11.27 1.35 18.59
N ALA A 186 -11.08 2.10 17.49
CA ALA A 186 -10.92 1.51 16.16
C ALA A 186 -9.76 0.51 16.12
N ALA A 187 -8.59 0.88 16.64
CA ALA A 187 -7.42 0.01 16.70
C ALA A 187 -7.67 -1.27 17.53
N LYS A 188 -8.33 -1.15 18.69
CA LYS A 188 -8.69 -2.31 19.51
C LYS A 188 -9.65 -3.26 18.80
N GLU A 189 -10.63 -2.75 18.08
CA GLU A 189 -11.54 -3.59 17.28
C GLU A 189 -10.78 -4.26 16.11
N ALA A 190 -9.83 -3.56 15.48
CA ALA A 190 -8.99 -4.14 14.43
C ALA A 190 -8.11 -5.28 14.97
N LEU A 191 -7.43 -5.09 16.11
CA LEU A 191 -6.60 -6.11 16.74
C LEU A 191 -7.40 -7.39 17.09
N LYS A 192 -8.64 -7.25 17.55
CA LYS A 192 -9.52 -8.40 17.82
C LYS A 192 -9.83 -9.25 16.59
N LEU A 193 -9.67 -8.71 15.39
CA LEU A 193 -9.90 -9.45 14.13
C LEU A 193 -8.76 -10.39 13.80
N GLY A 194 -7.53 -10.13 14.29
CA GLY A 194 -6.39 -11.03 14.06
C GLY A 194 -5.02 -10.39 13.90
N PRO A 195 -4.88 -9.18 13.32
CA PRO A 195 -3.57 -8.56 13.17
C PRO A 195 -2.85 -8.38 14.52
N LYS A 196 -1.53 -8.61 14.53
CA LYS A 196 -0.68 -8.32 15.70
C LYS A 196 -0.39 -6.83 15.85
N TYR A 197 -0.44 -6.12 14.71
CA TYR A 197 -0.09 -4.71 14.59
C TYR A 197 -1.18 -3.98 13.83
N VAL A 198 -1.56 -2.80 14.30
CA VAL A 198 -2.43 -1.86 13.59
C VAL A 198 -1.72 -0.52 13.53
N ILE A 199 -1.53 0.01 12.33
CA ILE A 199 -0.97 1.34 12.12
C ILE A 199 -2.06 2.23 11.55
N ILE A 200 -2.34 3.33 12.26
CA ILE A 200 -3.25 4.38 11.80
C ILE A 200 -2.43 5.57 11.33
N LYS A 201 -2.42 5.78 10.01
CA LYS A 201 -1.77 6.92 9.34
C LYS A 201 -2.60 8.18 9.55
N LYS A 202 -1.96 9.32 9.85
CA LYS A 202 -2.63 10.60 10.18
C LYS A 202 -2.12 11.77 9.34
N GLY A 203 -1.72 11.53 8.11
CA GLY A 203 -1.17 12.54 7.22
C GLY A 203 0.04 13.24 7.85
N GLU A 204 0.05 14.56 7.83
CA GLU A 204 1.11 15.40 8.39
C GLU A 204 1.37 15.20 9.90
N HIS A 205 0.40 14.61 10.61
CA HIS A 205 0.51 14.32 12.05
C HIS A 205 1.19 12.97 12.35
N GLY A 206 1.72 12.28 11.34
CA GLY A 206 2.45 11.02 11.48
C GLY A 206 1.57 9.78 11.59
N ALA A 207 1.97 8.82 12.43
CA ALA A 207 1.29 7.53 12.53
C ALA A 207 1.22 7.03 13.97
N LEU A 208 0.18 6.24 14.25
CA LEU A 208 -0.01 5.56 15.53
C LEU A 208 0.10 4.05 15.32
N LEU A 209 1.02 3.40 16.00
CA LEU A 209 1.09 1.95 16.11
C LEU A 209 0.34 1.49 17.35
N PHE A 210 -0.46 0.45 17.20
CA PHE A 210 -1.12 -0.26 18.30
C PHE A 210 -0.78 -1.75 18.26
N THR A 211 -0.57 -2.31 19.44
CA THR A 211 -0.52 -3.74 19.72
C THR A 211 -1.52 -4.05 20.85
N ASP A 212 -1.68 -5.30 21.23
CA ASP A 212 -2.55 -5.66 22.37
C ASP A 212 -2.16 -4.95 23.66
N ASN A 213 -0.87 -4.73 23.88
CA ASN A 213 -0.33 -4.25 25.15
C ASN A 213 0.22 -2.82 25.11
N THR A 214 0.58 -2.31 23.94
CA THR A 214 1.29 -1.05 23.82
C THR A 214 0.77 -0.20 22.67
N HIS A 215 1.14 1.08 22.70
CA HIS A 215 1.01 1.96 21.55
C HIS A 215 2.29 2.79 21.38
N PHE A 216 2.53 3.22 20.15
CA PHE A 216 3.66 4.09 19.81
C PHE A 216 3.17 5.20 18.86
N ASN A 217 3.57 6.43 19.13
CA ASN A 217 3.28 7.58 18.28
C ASN A 217 4.56 8.01 17.56
N ALA A 218 4.55 7.91 16.24
CA ALA A 218 5.58 8.45 15.37
C ALA A 218 5.09 9.80 14.85
N PRO A 219 5.73 10.93 15.18
CA PRO A 219 5.37 12.23 14.62
C PRO A 219 5.70 12.27 13.12
N GLY A 220 4.92 13.03 12.37
CA GLY A 220 5.26 13.32 10.97
C GLY A 220 6.53 14.18 10.88
N TYR A 221 7.34 13.93 9.85
CA TYR A 221 8.45 14.83 9.55
C TYR A 221 7.89 16.13 8.94
N PRO A 222 8.19 17.30 9.50
CA PRO A 222 7.68 18.57 8.99
C PRO A 222 8.33 18.91 7.64
N LEU A 223 7.52 18.98 6.59
CA LEU A 223 7.95 19.36 5.25
C LEU A 223 7.63 20.85 5.03
N GLU A 224 8.63 21.63 4.64
CA GLU A 224 8.44 23.05 4.27
C GLU A 224 7.66 23.18 2.95
N VAL A 225 7.85 22.25 2.02
CA VAL A 225 7.23 22.27 0.69
C VAL A 225 6.54 20.94 0.42
N LEU A 226 5.23 20.99 0.38
CA LEU A 226 4.38 19.87 -0.07
C LEU A 226 3.75 20.24 -1.43
N LYS A 227 4.04 19.46 -2.46
CA LYS A 227 3.51 19.68 -3.83
C LYS A 227 2.40 18.70 -4.20
N ASP A 228 2.59 17.44 -3.85
CA ASP A 228 1.70 16.33 -4.20
C ASP A 228 1.79 15.23 -3.14
N PRO A 229 0.70 14.94 -2.40
CA PRO A 229 0.68 13.91 -1.37
C PRO A 229 0.28 12.53 -1.92
N THR A 230 0.04 12.40 -3.24
CA THR A 230 -0.40 11.14 -3.85
C THR A 230 0.63 10.04 -3.56
N GLY A 231 0.17 8.89 -3.09
CA GLY A 231 1.02 7.74 -2.78
C GLY A 231 1.86 7.86 -1.51
N CYS A 232 1.68 8.92 -0.69
CA CYS A 232 2.40 9.02 0.60
C CYS A 232 2.10 7.81 1.51
N GLY A 233 0.84 7.35 1.55
CA GLY A 233 0.44 6.17 2.32
C GLY A 233 1.12 4.89 1.83
N ASP A 234 1.16 4.69 0.52
CA ASP A 234 1.83 3.54 -0.12
C ASP A 234 3.35 3.60 0.09
N SER A 235 3.94 4.80 -0.05
CA SER A 235 5.38 5.02 0.19
C SER A 235 5.75 4.72 1.65
N PHE A 236 4.94 5.15 2.60
CA PHE A 236 5.10 4.82 4.01
C PHE A 236 5.08 3.30 4.22
N ALA A 237 4.09 2.61 3.66
CA ALA A 237 3.98 1.16 3.76
C ALA A 237 5.18 0.46 3.10
N GLY A 238 5.59 0.91 1.91
CA GLY A 238 6.72 0.37 1.18
C GLY A 238 8.06 0.54 1.90
N GLY A 239 8.33 1.74 2.44
CA GLY A 239 9.52 2.03 3.25
C GLY A 239 9.60 1.14 4.48
N MET A 240 8.51 1.09 5.24
CA MET A 240 8.38 0.23 6.41
C MET A 240 8.62 -1.25 6.08
N MET A 241 7.93 -1.79 5.08
CA MET A 241 8.05 -3.20 4.69
C MET A 241 9.43 -3.52 4.11
N GLY A 242 10.01 -2.62 3.33
CA GLY A 242 11.37 -2.75 2.83
C GLY A 242 12.40 -2.81 3.96
N TYR A 243 12.28 -1.95 4.97
CA TYR A 243 13.13 -1.99 6.15
C TYR A 243 12.99 -3.31 6.94
N LEU A 244 11.75 -3.79 7.12
CA LEU A 244 11.50 -5.08 7.78
C LEU A 244 12.10 -6.25 7.00
N ALA A 245 11.96 -6.27 5.68
CA ALA A 245 12.56 -7.28 4.82
C ALA A 245 14.09 -7.28 4.94
N LYS A 246 14.72 -6.10 4.85
CA LYS A 246 16.16 -5.92 5.00
C LYS A 246 16.69 -6.44 6.34
N THR A 247 15.99 -6.11 7.43
CA THR A 247 16.46 -6.46 8.79
C THR A 247 16.07 -7.88 9.19
N ASN A 248 15.08 -8.45 8.52
CA ASN A 248 14.49 -9.76 8.82
C ASN A 248 14.14 -9.94 10.32
N ASN A 249 13.79 -8.85 10.99
CA ASN A 249 13.55 -8.78 12.43
C ASN A 249 12.14 -8.17 12.70
N LEU A 250 11.29 -8.95 13.37
CA LEU A 250 9.90 -8.60 13.71
C LEU A 250 9.72 -8.26 15.20
N SER A 251 10.80 -7.96 15.93
CA SER A 251 10.67 -7.46 17.32
C SER A 251 9.91 -6.12 17.33
N GLU A 252 9.16 -5.87 18.39
CA GLU A 252 8.37 -4.63 18.51
C GLU A 252 9.26 -3.38 18.38
N SER A 253 10.48 -3.40 18.93
CA SER A 253 11.42 -2.29 18.78
C SER A 253 11.84 -2.06 17.34
N ASN A 254 11.96 -3.12 16.52
CA ASN A 254 12.28 -3.00 15.11
C ASN A 254 11.06 -2.55 14.27
N ILE A 255 9.84 -3.00 14.62
CA ILE A 255 8.61 -2.47 14.03
C ILE A 255 8.50 -0.96 14.27
N ARG A 256 8.77 -0.48 15.50
CA ARG A 256 8.77 0.97 15.81
C ARG A 256 9.82 1.74 14.99
N LYS A 257 11.00 1.17 14.78
CA LYS A 257 12.03 1.76 13.90
C LYS A 257 11.56 1.80 12.43
N ALA A 258 10.93 0.73 11.96
CA ALA A 258 10.42 0.65 10.60
C ALA A 258 9.38 1.74 10.28
N ILE A 259 8.61 2.19 11.27
CA ILE A 259 7.63 3.28 11.12
C ILE A 259 8.32 4.65 10.93
N ILE A 260 9.53 4.81 11.40
CA ILE A 260 10.30 6.07 11.27
C ILE A 260 10.96 6.18 9.88
N TYR A 261 11.24 5.06 9.22
CA TYR A 261 11.80 5.01 7.86
C TYR A 261 10.73 5.09 6.78
#